data_074386cd516df2167eb2ed97bbf9dce1
#
_entry.id   074386cd516df2167eb2ed97bbf9dce1
#
_cell.length_a   1.000
_cell.length_b   1.000
_cell.length_c   1.000
_cell.angle_alpha   90.00
_cell.angle_beta   90.00
_cell.angle_gamma   90.00
#
_symmetry.space_group_name_H-M   'P 1'
#
loop_
_entity.id
_entity.type
_entity.pdbx_description
1 polymer ?
#
loop_
_entity_poly.entity_id
_entity_poly.type
_entity_poly.pdbx_seq_one_letter_code
_entity_poly.pdbx_strand_id
1 'polypeptide(L)'
;QMVTPPRSAYVHIPFCHKRCFYCDFSIIPLGDSAEAPGSPGITSVNAYLDLLHREIAISPRGPALSTIYLGGGTPSLLNKYQVGDLLEKLQRKFRFQDGAEITMEVDPSTFIENDLEGYIEIGINRFSLGGQSFDDSTLASIGRKHNHSQLIYACNWLDDSFKKGMLRSWSLDLIQNLPGL
;
A
#
# COMPACT_ATOMS: atom_id res chain seq x y z
N GLN A 1 4.37 -24.69 -25.64
CA GLN A 1 5.06 -24.32 -24.39
C GLN A 1 4.02 -24.37 -23.27
N MET A 2 4.24 -25.18 -22.24
CA MET A 2 3.41 -25.16 -21.03
C MET A 2 3.68 -23.84 -20.30
N VAL A 3 2.67 -22.97 -20.21
CA VAL A 3 2.77 -21.72 -19.45
C VAL A 3 2.69 -22.09 -17.98
N THR A 4 3.74 -21.79 -17.21
CA THR A 4 3.72 -22.00 -15.76
C THR A 4 2.67 -21.04 -15.16
N PRO A 5 1.70 -21.56 -14.39
CA PRO A 5 0.68 -20.72 -13.81
C PRO A 5 1.29 -19.70 -12.83
N PRO A 6 0.76 -18.46 -12.75
CA PRO A 6 1.32 -17.42 -11.90
C PRO A 6 1.21 -17.79 -10.42
N ARG A 7 2.24 -17.42 -9.65
CA ARG A 7 2.32 -17.60 -8.18
C ARG A 7 2.38 -16.25 -7.46
N SER A 8 2.03 -15.18 -8.14
CA SER A 8 2.05 -13.81 -7.61
C SER A 8 0.71 -13.14 -7.85
N ALA A 9 0.27 -12.33 -6.90
CA ALA A 9 -0.89 -11.47 -7.04
C ALA A 9 -0.48 -10.01 -6.84
N TYR A 10 -0.90 -9.15 -7.76
CA TYR A 10 -0.89 -7.71 -7.59
C TYR A 10 -2.32 -7.24 -7.35
N VAL A 11 -2.53 -6.47 -6.30
CA VAL A 11 -3.81 -5.85 -5.98
C VAL A 11 -3.67 -4.35 -6.09
N HIS A 12 -4.43 -3.76 -7.01
CA HIS A 12 -4.42 -2.32 -7.23
C HIS A 12 -5.39 -1.62 -6.29
N ILE A 13 -4.90 -0.69 -5.48
CA ILE A 13 -5.69 0.18 -4.61
C ILE A 13 -5.59 1.60 -5.18
N PRO A 14 -6.60 2.07 -5.94
CA PRO A 14 -6.44 3.27 -6.78
C PRO A 14 -6.56 4.59 -6.02
N PHE A 15 -6.78 4.57 -4.71
CA PHE A 15 -7.12 5.78 -3.96
C PHE A 15 -5.90 6.57 -3.52
N CYS A 16 -5.99 7.91 -3.64
CA CYS A 16 -5.05 8.89 -3.09
C CYS A 16 -5.84 10.06 -2.50
N HIS A 17 -5.26 10.81 -1.57
CA HIS A 17 -5.84 12.09 -1.18
C HIS A 17 -5.89 13.06 -2.37
N LYS A 18 -4.78 13.19 -3.09
CA LYS A 18 -4.67 13.98 -4.32
C LYS A 18 -3.69 13.34 -5.29
N ARG A 19 -3.77 13.72 -6.57
CA ARG A 19 -2.78 13.33 -7.58
C ARG A 19 -1.51 14.17 -7.43
N CYS A 20 -0.37 13.53 -7.29
CA CYS A 20 0.93 14.18 -7.38
C CYS A 20 1.24 14.59 -8.83
N PHE A 21 2.02 15.68 -9.03
CA PHE A 21 2.22 16.24 -10.37
C PHE A 21 3.03 15.35 -11.33
N TYR A 22 3.79 14.39 -10.80
CA TYR A 22 4.59 13.43 -11.57
C TYR A 22 3.88 12.09 -11.81
N CYS A 23 2.66 11.89 -11.27
CA CYS A 23 2.04 10.56 -11.18
C CYS A 23 1.14 10.28 -12.39
N ASP A 24 1.49 9.24 -13.16
CA ASP A 24 0.72 8.72 -14.29
C ASP A 24 -0.10 7.46 -13.95
N PHE A 25 -0.09 7.02 -12.70
CA PHE A 25 -0.87 5.86 -12.29
C PHE A 25 -2.38 6.11 -12.38
N SER A 26 -3.12 5.01 -12.60
CA SER A 26 -4.59 5.03 -12.53
C SER A 26 -5.03 5.22 -11.08
N ILE A 27 -5.33 6.46 -10.70
CA ILE A 27 -5.73 6.81 -9.34
C ILE A 27 -7.06 7.57 -9.31
N ILE A 28 -7.74 7.47 -8.17
CA ILE A 28 -8.98 8.18 -7.84
C ILE A 28 -8.66 9.11 -6.67
N PRO A 29 -8.57 10.44 -6.88
CA PRO A 29 -8.40 11.39 -5.78
C PRO A 29 -9.66 11.45 -4.92
N LEU A 30 -9.51 11.28 -3.60
CA LEU A 30 -10.60 11.29 -2.63
C LEU A 30 -10.77 12.64 -1.90
N GLY A 31 -9.77 13.53 -2.00
CA GLY A 31 -9.73 14.77 -1.23
C GLY A 31 -9.23 14.59 0.21
N ASP A 32 -9.15 15.68 0.95
CA ASP A 32 -8.57 15.71 2.29
C ASP A 32 -9.48 15.14 3.38
N SER A 33 -10.78 15.04 3.13
CA SER A 33 -11.79 14.47 4.05
C SER A 33 -12.23 13.06 3.67
N ALA A 34 -11.41 12.35 2.89
CA ALA A 34 -11.72 11.01 2.39
C ALA A 34 -12.07 10.00 3.50
N GLU A 35 -11.50 10.15 4.67
CA GLU A 35 -11.64 9.24 5.82
C GLU A 35 -12.78 9.64 6.78
N ALA A 36 -13.42 10.80 6.56
CA ALA A 36 -14.51 11.23 7.42
C ALA A 36 -15.72 10.27 7.31
N PRO A 37 -16.33 9.86 8.43
CA PRO A 37 -17.50 8.97 8.43
C PRO A 37 -18.63 9.51 7.54
N GLY A 38 -19.13 8.67 6.62
CA GLY A 38 -20.18 9.05 5.67
C GLY A 38 -19.72 9.91 4.49
N SER A 39 -18.42 10.17 4.35
CA SER A 39 -17.88 10.91 3.20
C SER A 39 -18.07 10.14 1.89
N PRO A 40 -18.13 10.83 0.74
CA PRO A 40 -18.09 10.19 -0.58
C PRO A 40 -16.84 9.34 -0.78
N GLY A 41 -15.72 9.68 -0.14
CA GLY A 41 -14.48 8.92 -0.17
C GLY A 41 -14.64 7.53 0.44
N ILE A 42 -15.16 7.44 1.65
CA ILE A 42 -15.44 6.13 2.31
C ILE A 42 -16.41 5.30 1.49
N THR A 43 -17.47 5.90 0.96
CA THR A 43 -18.44 5.20 0.10
C THR A 43 -17.76 4.62 -1.14
N SER A 44 -16.88 5.36 -1.79
CA SER A 44 -16.14 4.92 -2.97
C SER A 44 -15.16 3.79 -2.64
N VAL A 45 -14.44 3.88 -1.51
CA VAL A 45 -13.53 2.83 -1.04
C VAL A 45 -14.29 1.53 -0.77
N ASN A 46 -15.39 1.59 -0.03
CA ASN A 46 -16.19 0.41 0.28
C ASN A 46 -16.78 -0.24 -0.97
N ALA A 47 -17.34 0.55 -1.90
CA ALA A 47 -17.85 0.04 -3.18
C ALA A 47 -16.75 -0.63 -4.02
N TYR A 48 -15.55 -0.07 -4.05
CA TYR A 48 -14.41 -0.67 -4.73
C TYR A 48 -13.99 -1.99 -4.09
N LEU A 49 -13.88 -2.04 -2.76
CA LEU A 49 -13.52 -3.26 -2.04
C LEU A 49 -14.55 -4.37 -2.29
N ASP A 50 -15.84 -4.06 -2.33
CA ASP A 50 -16.90 -5.02 -2.65
C ASP A 50 -16.73 -5.60 -4.07
N LEU A 51 -16.39 -4.75 -5.06
CA LEU A 51 -16.10 -5.20 -6.41
C LEU A 51 -14.85 -6.08 -6.48
N LEU A 52 -13.79 -5.68 -5.80
CA LEU A 52 -12.53 -6.43 -5.71
C LEU A 52 -12.75 -7.80 -5.07
N HIS A 53 -13.56 -7.88 -4.01
CA HIS A 53 -13.92 -9.15 -3.37
C HIS A 53 -14.69 -10.08 -4.32
N ARG A 54 -15.57 -9.54 -5.16
CA ARG A 54 -16.26 -10.32 -6.19
C ARG A 54 -15.29 -10.80 -7.26
N GLU A 55 -14.37 -9.95 -7.70
CA GLU A 55 -13.33 -10.32 -8.69
C GLU A 55 -12.47 -11.47 -8.15
N ILE A 56 -12.01 -11.40 -6.89
CA ILE A 56 -11.27 -12.48 -6.25
C ILE A 56 -12.12 -13.78 -6.24
N ALA A 57 -13.39 -13.69 -5.89
CA ALA A 57 -14.26 -14.87 -5.79
C ALA A 57 -14.46 -15.58 -7.13
N ILE A 58 -14.61 -14.84 -8.24
CA ILE A 58 -14.82 -15.41 -9.57
C ILE A 58 -13.53 -15.77 -10.30
N SER A 59 -12.38 -15.29 -9.86
CA SER A 59 -11.09 -15.59 -10.48
C SER A 59 -10.80 -17.10 -10.49
N PRO A 60 -10.15 -17.63 -11.52
CA PRO A 60 -9.79 -19.05 -11.56
C PRO A 60 -8.81 -19.38 -10.42
N ARG A 61 -8.93 -20.58 -9.86
CA ARG A 61 -7.95 -21.07 -8.88
C ARG A 61 -6.62 -21.38 -9.56
N GLY A 62 -5.53 -21.12 -8.84
CA GLY A 62 -4.16 -21.39 -9.25
C GLY A 62 -3.36 -22.08 -8.15
N PRO A 63 -2.05 -22.21 -8.33
CA PRO A 63 -1.15 -22.65 -7.28
C PRO A 63 -1.14 -21.67 -6.11
N ALA A 64 -0.65 -22.11 -4.94
CA ALA A 64 -0.46 -21.23 -3.80
C ALA A 64 0.48 -20.06 -4.15
N LEU A 65 0.13 -18.86 -3.72
CA LEU A 65 0.88 -17.64 -4.01
C LEU A 65 2.15 -17.56 -3.16
N SER A 66 3.26 -17.21 -3.79
CA SER A 66 4.54 -16.92 -3.13
C SER A 66 4.73 -15.43 -2.83
N THR A 67 4.05 -14.56 -3.58
CA THR A 67 4.12 -13.10 -3.40
C THR A 67 2.75 -12.47 -3.58
N ILE A 68 2.43 -11.53 -2.70
CA ILE A 68 1.26 -10.67 -2.77
C ILE A 68 1.73 -9.22 -2.67
N TYR A 69 1.28 -8.37 -3.57
CA TYR A 69 1.67 -6.97 -3.60
C TYR A 69 0.43 -6.07 -3.63
N LEU A 70 0.27 -5.26 -2.58
CA LEU A 70 -0.76 -4.23 -2.50
C LEU A 70 -0.15 -2.90 -2.91
N GLY A 71 -0.52 -2.40 -4.07
CA GLY A 71 0.07 -1.20 -4.65
C GLY A 71 -0.95 -0.33 -5.38
N GLY A 72 -0.45 0.69 -6.08
CA GLY A 72 -1.26 1.54 -6.97
C GLY A 72 -1.25 3.00 -6.58
N GLY A 73 -2.31 3.50 -5.98
CA GLY A 73 -2.40 4.86 -5.45
C GLY A 73 -1.73 4.95 -4.07
N THR A 74 -2.52 4.76 -3.03
CA THR A 74 -2.06 4.80 -1.65
C THR A 74 -2.76 3.72 -0.83
N PRO A 75 -2.26 2.47 -0.83
CA PRO A 75 -2.86 1.37 -0.08
C PRO A 75 -3.00 1.65 1.42
N SER A 76 -2.11 2.47 2.01
CA SER A 76 -2.16 2.90 3.41
C SER A 76 -3.30 3.88 3.76
N LEU A 77 -4.18 4.21 2.81
CA LEU A 77 -5.50 4.80 3.10
C LEU A 77 -6.52 3.76 3.61
N LEU A 78 -6.25 2.47 3.39
CA LEU A 78 -7.06 1.40 3.97
C LEU A 78 -6.62 1.12 5.40
N ASN A 79 -7.58 0.97 6.31
CA ASN A 79 -7.28 0.54 7.67
C ASN A 79 -6.94 -0.96 7.74
N LYS A 80 -6.38 -1.40 8.88
CA LYS A 80 -5.97 -2.80 9.07
C LYS A 80 -7.09 -3.82 8.88
N TYR A 81 -8.33 -3.47 9.17
CA TYR A 81 -9.48 -4.37 9.00
C TYR A 81 -9.82 -4.58 7.53
N GLN A 82 -9.78 -3.52 6.74
CA GLN A 82 -10.01 -3.58 5.28
C GLN A 82 -8.90 -4.38 4.58
N VAL A 83 -7.63 -4.14 4.96
CA VAL A 83 -6.49 -4.90 4.43
C VAL A 83 -6.55 -6.36 4.90
N GLY A 84 -6.88 -6.62 6.16
CA GLY A 84 -7.01 -7.96 6.72
C GLY A 84 -8.10 -8.79 6.02
N ASP A 85 -9.28 -8.21 5.79
CA ASP A 85 -10.37 -8.87 5.07
C ASP A 85 -9.98 -9.20 3.61
N LEU A 86 -9.27 -8.29 2.96
CA LEU A 86 -8.72 -8.50 1.61
C LEU A 86 -7.73 -9.66 1.58
N LEU A 87 -6.76 -9.70 2.50
CA LEU A 87 -5.79 -10.78 2.61
C LEU A 87 -6.46 -12.13 2.92
N GLU A 88 -7.46 -12.13 3.81
CA GLU A 88 -8.22 -13.34 4.12
C GLU A 88 -8.92 -13.91 2.89
N LYS A 89 -9.57 -13.06 2.08
CA LYS A 89 -10.23 -13.49 0.84
C LYS A 89 -9.25 -14.02 -0.19
N LEU A 90 -8.08 -13.38 -0.34
CA LEU A 90 -7.00 -13.88 -1.21
C LEU A 90 -6.47 -15.23 -0.71
N GLN A 91 -6.24 -15.38 0.60
CA GLN A 91 -5.79 -16.62 1.22
C GLN A 91 -6.79 -17.76 1.01
N ARG A 92 -8.08 -17.52 1.22
CA ARG A 92 -9.13 -18.52 1.01
C ARG A 92 -9.23 -18.95 -0.45
N LYS A 93 -9.03 -18.03 -1.38
CA LYS A 93 -9.17 -18.33 -2.81
C LYS A 93 -7.95 -18.99 -3.41
N PHE A 94 -6.77 -18.45 -3.16
CA PHE A 94 -5.53 -18.85 -3.83
C PHE A 94 -4.58 -19.61 -2.93
N ARG A 95 -4.74 -19.57 -1.60
CA ARG A 95 -3.79 -20.01 -0.58
C ARG A 95 -2.45 -19.25 -0.70
N PHE A 96 -1.75 -19.12 0.38
CA PHE A 96 -0.39 -18.58 0.41
C PHE A 96 0.59 -19.70 0.73
N GLN A 97 1.78 -19.64 0.15
CA GLN A 97 2.88 -20.52 0.53
C GLN A 97 3.39 -20.13 1.91
N ASP A 98 3.98 -21.08 2.61
CA ASP A 98 4.70 -20.80 3.85
C ASP A 98 5.83 -19.81 3.56
N GLY A 99 5.89 -18.72 4.32
CA GLY A 99 6.84 -17.64 4.12
C GLY A 99 6.58 -16.78 2.87
N ALA A 100 5.34 -16.74 2.33
CA ALA A 100 4.99 -15.85 1.24
C ALA A 100 5.35 -14.38 1.58
N GLU A 101 5.86 -13.65 0.59
CA GLU A 101 6.11 -12.23 0.73
C GLU A 101 4.80 -11.45 0.52
N ILE A 102 4.41 -10.66 1.51
CA ILE A 102 3.23 -9.81 1.45
C ILE A 102 3.67 -8.37 1.59
N THR A 103 3.69 -7.66 0.47
CA THR A 103 4.17 -6.28 0.36
C THR A 103 3.00 -5.31 0.32
N MET A 104 3.16 -4.17 0.99
CA MET A 104 2.24 -3.04 0.93
C MET A 104 2.99 -1.74 0.67
N GLU A 105 2.54 -0.96 -0.31
CA GLU A 105 2.98 0.41 -0.50
C GLU A 105 2.35 1.31 0.55
N VAL A 106 3.17 2.21 1.13
CA VAL A 106 2.73 3.14 2.17
C VAL A 106 3.24 4.56 1.88
N ASP A 107 2.42 5.55 2.25
CA ASP A 107 2.74 6.97 2.15
C ASP A 107 2.95 7.54 3.56
N PRO A 108 4.05 8.29 3.83
CA PRO A 108 4.34 8.81 5.16
C PRO A 108 3.26 9.71 5.77
N SER A 109 2.37 10.28 4.95
CA SER A 109 1.27 11.15 5.43
C SER A 109 0.00 10.39 5.82
N THR A 110 -0.06 9.07 5.60
CA THR A 110 -1.33 8.30 5.71
C THR A 110 -1.33 7.26 6.82
N PHE A 111 -0.24 7.09 7.55
CA PHE A 111 -0.16 6.14 8.65
C PHE A 111 0.71 6.66 9.79
N ILE A 112 0.49 6.11 10.97
CA ILE A 112 1.30 6.29 12.17
C ILE A 112 1.85 4.93 12.63
N GLU A 113 2.71 4.92 13.65
CA GLU A 113 3.35 3.70 14.17
C GLU A 113 2.34 2.60 14.52
N ASN A 114 1.23 2.95 15.17
CA ASN A 114 0.18 2.00 15.53
C ASN A 114 -0.51 1.36 14.31
N ASP A 115 -0.64 2.10 13.21
CA ASP A 115 -1.18 1.54 11.95
C ASP A 115 -0.20 0.55 11.34
N LEU A 116 1.10 0.87 11.37
CA LEU A 116 2.17 -0.03 10.91
C LEU A 116 2.16 -1.35 11.69
N GLU A 117 2.07 -1.28 13.02
CA GLU A 117 1.94 -2.47 13.87
C GLU A 117 0.71 -3.29 13.49
N GLY A 118 -0.42 -2.62 13.26
CA GLY A 118 -1.65 -3.26 12.80
C GLY A 118 -1.52 -3.97 11.45
N TYR A 119 -0.79 -3.40 10.50
CA TYR A 119 -0.52 -4.04 9.21
C TYR A 119 0.40 -5.26 9.37
N ILE A 120 1.39 -5.19 10.25
CA ILE A 120 2.27 -6.32 10.56
C ILE A 120 1.48 -7.46 11.21
N GLU A 121 0.60 -7.17 12.18
CA GLU A 121 -0.26 -8.14 12.86
C GLU A 121 -1.12 -8.97 11.89
N ILE A 122 -1.63 -8.35 10.82
CA ILE A 122 -2.46 -9.02 9.82
C ILE A 122 -1.66 -9.73 8.73
N GLY A 123 -0.32 -9.71 8.80
CA GLY A 123 0.56 -10.51 7.95
C GLY A 123 1.34 -9.77 6.88
N ILE A 124 1.25 -8.42 6.80
CA ILE A 124 2.17 -7.66 5.94
C ILE A 124 3.58 -7.83 6.49
N ASN A 125 4.52 -8.29 5.65
CA ASN A 125 5.90 -8.56 6.07
C ASN A 125 6.95 -7.80 5.26
N ARG A 126 6.52 -6.97 4.30
CA ARG A 126 7.37 -6.05 3.55
C ARG A 126 6.62 -4.75 3.25
N PHE A 127 7.32 -3.62 3.36
CA PHE A 127 6.77 -2.31 3.00
C PHE A 127 7.63 -1.61 1.95
N SER A 128 6.96 -0.88 1.01
CA SER A 128 7.59 0.08 0.12
C SER A 128 7.11 1.48 0.51
N LEU A 129 8.02 2.31 1.00
CA LEU A 129 7.74 3.65 1.50
C LEU A 129 7.96 4.69 0.40
N GLY A 130 6.91 5.38 -0.01
CA GLY A 130 6.98 6.46 -1.00
C GLY A 130 7.53 7.75 -0.41
N GLY A 131 8.85 7.90 -0.32
CA GLY A 131 9.52 9.07 0.24
C GLY A 131 9.71 10.20 -0.76
N GLN A 132 10.10 9.88 -1.97
CA GLN A 132 10.36 10.77 -3.13
C GLN A 132 11.55 11.73 -2.92
N SER A 133 11.58 12.52 -1.85
CA SER A 133 12.65 13.44 -1.47
C SER A 133 12.66 13.69 0.04
N PHE A 134 13.80 14.06 0.58
CA PHE A 134 13.94 14.54 1.97
C PHE A 134 13.82 16.06 2.09
N ASP A 135 13.70 16.79 0.97
CA ASP A 135 13.59 18.24 0.94
C ASP A 135 12.12 18.69 0.86
N ASP A 136 11.67 19.47 1.86
CA ASP A 136 10.29 19.92 1.98
C ASP A 136 9.83 20.79 0.80
N SER A 137 10.74 21.60 0.24
CA SER A 137 10.41 22.46 -0.91
C SER A 137 10.17 21.61 -2.16
N THR A 138 11.00 20.60 -2.37
CA THR A 138 10.85 19.63 -3.44
C THR A 138 9.57 18.82 -3.28
N LEU A 139 9.28 18.29 -2.09
CA LEU A 139 8.04 17.56 -1.81
C LEU A 139 6.80 18.41 -2.14
N ALA A 140 6.78 19.66 -1.70
CA ALA A 140 5.69 20.60 -2.01
C ALA A 140 5.56 20.84 -3.51
N SER A 141 6.68 21.04 -4.23
CA SER A 141 6.70 21.32 -5.67
C SER A 141 6.15 20.16 -6.52
N ILE A 142 6.32 18.92 -6.08
CA ILE A 142 5.79 17.73 -6.77
C ILE A 142 4.41 17.30 -6.26
N GLY A 143 3.82 18.06 -5.35
CA GLY A 143 2.46 17.82 -4.84
C GLY A 143 2.34 16.76 -3.76
N ARG A 144 3.43 16.43 -3.04
CA ARG A 144 3.39 15.51 -1.89
C ARG A 144 2.76 16.19 -0.68
N LYS A 145 2.08 15.39 0.16
CA LYS A 145 1.44 15.88 1.39
C LYS A 145 2.34 15.74 2.62
N HIS A 146 3.20 14.73 2.65
CA HIS A 146 4.12 14.53 3.76
C HIS A 146 5.29 15.53 3.70
N ASN A 147 5.93 15.72 4.84
CA ASN A 147 7.13 16.52 5.02
C ASN A 147 8.32 15.66 5.46
N HIS A 148 9.50 16.29 5.56
CA HIS A 148 10.74 15.67 6.01
C HIS A 148 10.58 14.91 7.34
N SER A 149 9.96 15.54 8.34
CA SER A 149 9.81 14.92 9.67
C SER A 149 8.95 13.65 9.63
N GLN A 150 7.83 13.68 8.90
CA GLN A 150 6.97 12.51 8.73
C GLN A 150 7.70 11.38 8.01
N LEU A 151 8.51 11.69 7.00
CA LEU A 151 9.32 10.71 6.30
C LEU A 151 10.36 10.07 7.23
N ILE A 152 11.06 10.87 8.03
CA ILE A 152 12.03 10.35 9.02
C ILE A 152 11.36 9.45 10.06
N TYR A 153 10.20 9.85 10.60
CA TYR A 153 9.46 8.99 11.54
C TYR A 153 9.07 7.67 10.90
N ALA A 154 8.52 7.69 9.69
CA ALA A 154 8.13 6.48 8.97
C ALA A 154 9.34 5.55 8.71
N CYS A 155 10.50 6.10 8.31
CA CYS A 155 11.73 5.33 8.15
C CYS A 155 12.17 4.68 9.47
N ASN A 156 12.13 5.43 10.58
CA ASN A 156 12.53 4.91 11.89
C ASN A 156 11.61 3.77 12.35
N TRP A 157 10.29 3.90 12.23
CA TRP A 157 9.33 2.83 12.60
C TRP A 157 9.56 1.56 11.78
N LEU A 158 9.80 1.69 10.48
CA LEU A 158 10.08 0.55 9.60
C LEU A 158 11.42 -0.11 9.95
N ASP A 159 12.46 0.68 10.19
CA ASP A 159 13.78 0.19 10.55
C ASP A 159 13.78 -0.51 11.92
N ASP A 160 13.09 0.05 12.90
CA ASP A 160 12.93 -0.56 14.23
C ASP A 160 12.15 -1.87 14.14
N SER A 161 11.08 -1.93 13.35
CA SER A 161 10.31 -3.16 13.13
C SER A 161 11.15 -4.22 12.42
N PHE A 162 11.98 -3.82 11.45
CA PHE A 162 12.93 -4.73 10.79
C PHE A 162 13.99 -5.26 11.75
N LYS A 163 14.62 -4.40 12.57
CA LYS A 163 15.61 -4.79 13.58
C LYS A 163 15.05 -5.72 14.65
N LYS A 164 13.78 -5.57 15.00
CA LYS A 164 13.04 -6.47 15.90
C LYS A 164 12.65 -7.81 15.24
N GLY A 165 12.96 -8.01 13.95
CA GLY A 165 12.60 -9.22 13.21
C GLY A 165 11.11 -9.34 12.86
N MET A 166 10.35 -8.27 12.96
CA MET A 166 8.92 -8.23 12.64
C MET A 166 8.67 -8.07 11.14
N LEU A 167 9.62 -7.53 10.40
CA LEU A 167 9.60 -7.36 8.96
C LEU A 167 10.68 -8.19 8.27
N ARG A 168 10.35 -8.69 7.10
CA ARG A 168 11.29 -9.35 6.20
C ARG A 168 12.25 -8.36 5.54
N SER A 169 11.70 -7.23 5.08
CA SER A 169 12.45 -6.10 4.50
C SER A 169 11.55 -4.89 4.35
N TRP A 170 12.15 -3.75 4.04
CA TRP A 170 11.46 -2.56 3.56
C TRP A 170 12.32 -1.81 2.54
N SER A 171 11.71 -0.97 1.72
CA SER A 171 12.37 -0.13 0.75
C SER A 171 11.85 1.31 0.82
N LEU A 172 12.72 2.26 0.45
CA LEU A 172 12.40 3.68 0.31
C LEU A 172 12.51 4.06 -1.16
N ASP A 173 11.44 4.60 -1.72
CA ASP A 173 11.40 5.06 -3.09
C ASP A 173 11.75 6.55 -3.15
N LEU A 174 12.79 6.88 -3.92
CA LEU A 174 13.26 8.25 -4.16
C LEU A 174 13.21 8.56 -5.65
N ILE A 175 12.88 9.82 -5.97
CA ILE A 175 12.85 10.29 -7.35
C ILE A 175 14.12 11.11 -7.62
N GLN A 176 14.83 10.78 -8.71
CA GLN A 176 15.97 11.53 -9.20
C GLN A 176 15.54 12.53 -10.28
N ASN A 177 16.35 13.57 -10.50
CA ASN A 177 16.15 14.59 -11.53
C ASN A 177 14.81 15.34 -11.40
N LEU A 178 14.40 15.63 -10.17
CA LEU A 178 13.26 16.52 -9.94
C LEU A 178 13.60 17.95 -10.34
N PRO A 179 12.63 18.72 -10.88
CA PRO A 179 12.87 20.11 -11.24
C PRO A 179 13.35 20.94 -10.03
N GLY A 180 14.46 21.64 -10.19
CA GLY A 180 15.02 22.51 -9.16
C GLY A 180 16.02 21.85 -8.20
N LEU A 181 16.40 20.61 -8.44
CA LEU A 181 17.50 19.93 -7.75
C LEU A 181 18.75 19.83 -8.63
#